data_0a3f0ba636980379e621d89f56dbfe31
#
_entry.id   0a3f0ba636980379e621d89f56dbfe31
#
_cell.length_a   1.000
_cell.length_b   1.000
_cell.length_c   1.000
_cell.angle_alpha   90.00
_cell.angle_beta   90.00
_cell.angle_gamma   90.00
#
_symmetry.space_group_name_H-M   'P 1'
#
loop_
_entity.id
_entity.type
_entity.pdbx_description
1 polymer ?
#
loop_
_entity_poly.entity_id
_entity_poly.type
_entity_poly.pdbx_seq_one_letter_code
_entity_poly.pdbx_strand_id
1 'polypeptide(L)'
;MKNDSLLFYRIVRDFLTIYLPKQRGASQNTAKSYRDTLNLFIDYISASQGTPLADISFKCISREPVESFLMWLETDRGYSVNSRNQRMCAVKSFLRYAAEKDKILMPLFLDVKSFLKRKILVCGK
;
A
#
# COMPACT_ATOMS: atom_id res chain seq x y z
N MET A 1 14.80 3.92 11.33
CA MET A 1 14.68 3.14 12.53
C MET A 1 13.39 3.44 13.21
N LYS A 2 13.39 3.68 14.52
CA LYS A 2 12.13 3.89 15.21
C LYS A 2 11.36 5.09 14.69
N ASN A 3 12.07 6.19 14.41
CA ASN A 3 11.37 7.38 13.91
C ASN A 3 10.72 7.14 12.56
N ASP A 4 11.41 6.40 11.68
CA ASP A 4 10.86 6.07 10.38
C ASP A 4 9.63 5.18 10.51
N SER A 5 9.68 4.23 11.42
CA SER A 5 8.59 3.31 11.63
C SER A 5 7.39 4.03 12.25
N LEU A 6 7.64 4.92 13.21
CA LEU A 6 6.56 5.68 13.82
C LEU A 6 5.86 6.55 12.79
N LEU A 7 6.61 7.19 11.91
CA LEU A 7 6.02 7.99 10.84
C LEU A 7 5.17 7.13 9.92
N PHE A 8 5.71 5.97 9.55
CA PHE A 8 4.99 5.07 8.66
C PHE A 8 3.63 4.68 9.25
N TYR A 9 3.63 4.19 10.49
CA TYR A 9 2.38 3.73 11.08
C TYR A 9 1.43 4.86 11.40
N ARG A 10 1.94 6.04 11.68
CA ARG A 10 1.06 7.20 11.86
C ARG A 10 0.35 7.55 10.56
N ILE A 11 1.07 7.49 9.45
CA ILE A 11 0.45 7.78 8.16
C ILE A 11 -0.56 6.69 7.80
N VAL A 12 -0.24 5.43 8.09
CA VAL A 12 -1.21 4.34 7.88
C VAL A 12 -2.49 4.60 8.68
N ARG A 13 -2.34 4.92 9.96
CA ARG A 13 -3.48 5.19 10.81
C ARG A 13 -4.32 6.36 10.28
N ASP A 14 -3.66 7.44 9.93
CA ASP A 14 -4.38 8.62 9.47
C ASP A 14 -5.09 8.35 8.13
N PHE A 15 -4.46 7.58 7.26
CA PHE A 15 -5.08 7.20 6.01
C PHE A 15 -6.38 6.42 6.26
N LEU A 16 -6.33 5.46 7.16
CA LEU A 16 -7.46 4.56 7.40
C LEU A 16 -8.55 5.20 8.25
N THR A 17 -8.20 6.08 9.19
CA THR A 17 -9.18 6.59 10.14
C THR A 17 -9.64 8.01 9.85
N ILE A 18 -8.87 8.77 9.09
CA ILE A 18 -9.21 10.16 8.81
C ILE A 18 -9.45 10.37 7.32
N TYR A 19 -8.48 10.01 6.50
CA TYR A 19 -8.58 10.32 5.08
C TYR A 19 -9.72 9.55 4.41
N LEU A 20 -9.75 8.24 4.55
CA LEU A 20 -10.76 7.44 3.84
C LEU A 20 -12.17 7.76 4.31
N PRO A 21 -12.48 7.71 5.61
CA PRO A 21 -13.86 7.92 6.02
C PRO A 21 -14.28 9.38 6.03
N LYS A 22 -13.41 10.31 6.41
CA LYS A 22 -13.83 11.68 6.65
C LYS A 22 -13.51 12.62 5.50
N GLN A 23 -12.39 12.43 4.83
CA GLN A 23 -12.01 13.35 3.75
C GLN A 23 -12.43 12.84 2.39
N ARG A 24 -12.28 11.54 2.16
CA ARG A 24 -12.66 10.95 0.88
C ARG A 24 -14.12 10.49 0.87
N GLY A 25 -14.70 10.24 2.03
CA GLY A 25 -16.07 9.77 2.10
C GLY A 25 -16.23 8.32 1.69
N ALA A 26 -15.21 7.52 1.88
CA ALA A 26 -15.26 6.11 1.51
C ALA A 26 -16.27 5.38 2.40
N SER A 27 -16.98 4.41 1.82
CA SER A 27 -17.91 3.60 2.58
C SER A 27 -17.13 2.74 3.58
N GLN A 28 -17.89 2.18 4.56
CA GLN A 28 -17.27 1.29 5.53
C GLN A 28 -16.66 0.06 4.87
N ASN A 29 -17.32 -0.46 3.84
CA ASN A 29 -16.81 -1.62 3.13
C ASN A 29 -15.50 -1.30 2.41
N THR A 30 -15.43 -0.14 1.78
CA THR A 30 -14.21 0.28 1.10
C THR A 30 -13.08 0.49 2.10
N ALA A 31 -13.37 1.16 3.21
CA ALA A 31 -12.35 1.39 4.24
C ALA A 31 -11.84 0.08 4.82
N LYS A 32 -12.75 -0.88 5.03
CA LYS A 32 -12.35 -2.19 5.54
C LYS A 32 -11.48 -2.92 4.54
N SER A 33 -11.85 -2.87 3.27
CA SER A 33 -11.09 -3.53 2.22
C SER A 33 -9.67 -2.95 2.13
N TYR A 34 -9.55 -1.63 2.23
CA TYR A 34 -8.24 -0.98 2.20
C TYR A 34 -7.41 -1.37 3.42
N ARG A 35 -8.04 -1.41 4.59
CA ARG A 35 -7.33 -1.80 5.80
C ARG A 35 -6.82 -3.24 5.69
N ASP A 36 -7.67 -4.13 5.22
CA ASP A 36 -7.27 -5.53 5.06
C ASP A 36 -6.10 -5.66 4.09
N THR A 37 -6.14 -4.90 3.00
CA THR A 37 -5.08 -4.93 2.01
C THR A 37 -3.77 -4.40 2.58
N LEU A 38 -3.81 -3.29 3.31
CA LEU A 38 -2.58 -2.74 3.88
C LEU A 38 -2.00 -3.67 4.92
N ASN A 39 -2.84 -4.30 5.73
CA ASN A 39 -2.36 -5.28 6.69
C ASN A 39 -1.67 -6.45 5.98
N LEU A 40 -2.29 -6.93 4.91
CA LEU A 40 -1.72 -8.03 4.13
C LEU A 40 -0.39 -7.63 3.51
N PHE A 41 -0.32 -6.41 2.97
CA PHE A 41 0.90 -5.91 2.35
C PHE A 41 2.02 -5.76 3.37
N ILE A 42 1.71 -5.20 4.53
CA ILE A 42 2.71 -5.02 5.59
C ILE A 42 3.21 -6.38 6.08
N ASP A 43 2.30 -7.33 6.28
CA ASP A 43 2.70 -8.67 6.68
C ASP A 43 3.59 -9.33 5.63
N TYR A 44 3.26 -9.14 4.37
CA TYR A 44 4.07 -9.69 3.29
C TYR A 44 5.48 -9.11 3.29
N ILE A 45 5.58 -7.78 3.41
CA ILE A 45 6.87 -7.11 3.46
C ILE A 45 7.70 -7.62 4.64
N SER A 46 7.07 -7.72 5.79
CA SER A 46 7.76 -8.20 6.99
C SER A 46 8.32 -9.60 6.79
N ALA A 47 7.51 -10.49 6.25
CA ALA A 47 7.93 -11.87 6.05
C ALA A 47 9.00 -11.99 4.97
N SER A 48 8.82 -11.29 3.86
CA SER A 48 9.73 -11.45 2.72
C SER A 48 11.08 -10.81 2.96
N GLN A 49 11.12 -9.75 3.76
CA GLN A 49 12.39 -9.04 4.03
C GLN A 49 12.99 -9.40 5.38
N GLY A 50 12.30 -10.24 6.15
CA GLY A 50 12.80 -10.58 7.48
C GLY A 50 12.86 -9.40 8.41
N THR A 51 11.96 -8.43 8.24
CA THR A 51 11.93 -7.22 9.04
C THR A 51 10.80 -7.31 10.04
N PRO A 52 11.06 -7.13 11.35
CA PRO A 52 9.97 -7.15 12.32
C PRO A 52 8.91 -6.11 11.99
N LEU A 53 7.65 -6.42 12.30
CA LEU A 53 6.55 -5.51 12.01
C LEU A 53 6.79 -4.13 12.61
N ALA A 54 7.37 -4.07 13.80
CA ALA A 54 7.63 -2.78 14.45
C ALA A 54 8.66 -1.94 13.72
N ASP A 55 9.43 -2.53 12.83
CA ASP A 55 10.50 -1.82 12.12
C ASP A 55 10.15 -1.52 10.67
N ILE A 56 8.95 -1.86 10.24
CA ILE A 56 8.53 -1.55 8.87
C ILE A 56 8.42 -0.02 8.70
N SER A 57 8.92 0.45 7.57
CA SER A 57 8.87 1.87 7.24
C SER A 57 8.79 2.01 5.73
N PHE A 58 8.70 3.25 5.25
CA PHE A 58 8.69 3.48 3.80
C PHE A 58 9.99 3.05 3.14
N LYS A 59 11.06 2.92 3.90
CA LYS A 59 12.31 2.41 3.34
C LYS A 59 12.21 0.96 2.91
N CYS A 60 11.24 0.23 3.44
CA CYS A 60 11.00 -1.16 3.06
C CYS A 60 10.21 -1.28 1.77
N ILE A 61 9.66 -0.19 1.29
CA ILE A 61 8.76 -0.19 0.15
C ILE A 61 9.45 0.45 -1.03
N SER A 62 9.44 -0.25 -2.15
CA SER A 62 9.93 0.25 -3.42
C SER A 62 9.23 -0.55 -4.50
N ARG A 63 9.61 -0.31 -5.73
CA ARG A 63 9.00 -0.99 -6.86
C ARG A 63 9.09 -2.51 -6.73
N GLU A 64 10.26 -3.01 -6.34
CA GLU A 64 10.50 -4.44 -6.31
C GLU A 64 9.62 -5.18 -5.30
N PRO A 65 9.52 -4.75 -4.03
CA PRO A 65 8.59 -5.39 -3.11
C PRO A 65 7.13 -5.30 -3.56
N VAL A 66 6.75 -4.20 -4.20
CA VAL A 66 5.38 -4.07 -4.72
C VAL A 66 5.14 -5.09 -5.84
N GLU A 67 6.11 -5.24 -6.71
CA GLU A 67 5.99 -6.21 -7.79
C GLU A 67 5.92 -7.64 -7.24
N SER A 68 6.75 -7.95 -6.26
CA SER A 68 6.72 -9.26 -5.62
C SER A 68 5.37 -9.53 -4.95
N PHE A 69 4.83 -8.53 -4.30
CA PHE A 69 3.53 -8.66 -3.65
C PHE A 69 2.45 -8.96 -4.68
N LEU A 70 2.50 -8.27 -5.82
CA LEU A 70 1.55 -8.49 -6.91
C LEU A 70 1.58 -9.94 -7.38
N MET A 71 2.77 -10.45 -7.62
CA MET A 71 2.92 -11.83 -8.07
C MET A 71 2.46 -12.81 -6.99
N TRP A 72 2.78 -12.52 -5.75
CA TRP A 72 2.38 -13.37 -4.63
C TRP A 72 0.86 -13.47 -4.51
N LEU A 73 0.16 -12.36 -4.74
CA LEU A 73 -1.30 -12.39 -4.72
C LEU A 73 -1.85 -13.35 -5.77
N GLU A 74 -1.25 -13.37 -6.95
CA GLU A 74 -1.71 -14.25 -8.01
C GLU A 74 -1.35 -15.71 -7.78
N THR A 75 -0.08 -15.95 -7.45
CA THR A 75 0.43 -17.32 -7.44
C THR A 75 0.14 -18.03 -6.13
N ASP A 76 0.36 -17.35 -5.01
CA ASP A 76 0.24 -18.01 -3.71
C ASP A 76 -1.14 -17.86 -3.11
N ARG A 77 -1.80 -16.72 -3.35
CA ARG A 77 -3.13 -16.49 -2.82
C ARG A 77 -4.23 -16.80 -3.82
N GLY A 78 -3.88 -17.02 -5.07
CA GLY A 78 -4.85 -17.39 -6.07
C GLY A 78 -5.85 -16.32 -6.43
N TYR A 79 -5.49 -15.07 -6.25
CA TYR A 79 -6.42 -13.97 -6.56
C TYR A 79 -6.63 -13.86 -8.06
N SER A 80 -7.87 -13.55 -8.46
CA SER A 80 -8.16 -13.22 -9.83
C SER A 80 -7.51 -11.88 -10.19
N VAL A 81 -7.46 -11.60 -11.50
CA VAL A 81 -6.91 -10.32 -11.95
C VAL A 81 -7.67 -9.16 -11.32
N ASN A 82 -9.00 -9.26 -11.26
CA ASN A 82 -9.80 -8.20 -10.66
C ASN A 82 -9.49 -7.99 -9.20
N SER A 83 -9.44 -9.07 -8.43
CA SER A 83 -9.17 -8.97 -6.99
C SER A 83 -7.77 -8.43 -6.76
N ARG A 84 -6.79 -8.89 -7.55
CA ARG A 84 -5.42 -8.41 -7.47
C ARG A 84 -5.38 -6.90 -7.72
N ASN A 85 -6.07 -6.45 -8.77
CA ASN A 85 -6.08 -5.03 -9.12
C ASN A 85 -6.70 -4.18 -8.03
N GLN A 86 -7.78 -4.67 -7.42
CA GLN A 86 -8.39 -3.93 -6.31
C GLN A 86 -7.43 -3.75 -5.15
N ARG A 87 -6.66 -4.79 -4.84
CA ARG A 87 -5.68 -4.71 -3.76
C ARG A 87 -4.58 -3.71 -4.11
N MET A 88 -4.13 -3.73 -5.36
CA MET A 88 -3.08 -2.80 -5.76
C MET A 88 -3.56 -1.36 -5.82
N CYS A 89 -4.86 -1.15 -6.08
CA CYS A 89 -5.43 0.18 -5.98
C CYS A 89 -5.31 0.74 -4.57
N ALA A 90 -5.54 -0.10 -3.58
CA ALA A 90 -5.41 0.32 -2.19
C ALA A 90 -3.98 0.71 -1.86
N VAL A 91 -3.01 -0.09 -2.31
CA VAL A 91 -1.60 0.23 -2.08
C VAL A 91 -1.23 1.55 -2.75
N LYS A 92 -1.66 1.73 -4.00
CA LYS A 92 -1.36 2.97 -4.72
C LYS A 92 -1.98 4.18 -4.03
N SER A 93 -3.23 4.06 -3.61
CA SER A 93 -3.91 5.16 -2.92
C SER A 93 -3.20 5.53 -1.63
N PHE A 94 -2.75 4.52 -0.89
CA PHE A 94 -2.02 4.78 0.34
C PHE A 94 -0.71 5.52 0.06
N LEU A 95 0.04 5.08 -0.95
CA LEU A 95 1.31 5.72 -1.28
C LEU A 95 1.10 7.15 -1.78
N ARG A 96 0.02 7.38 -2.51
CA ARG A 96 -0.30 8.74 -2.93
C ARG A 96 -0.59 9.64 -1.74
N TYR A 97 -1.39 9.16 -0.80
CA TYR A 97 -1.68 9.91 0.41
C TYR A 97 -0.39 10.20 1.18
N ALA A 98 0.47 9.19 1.33
CA ALA A 98 1.72 9.36 2.04
C ALA A 98 2.59 10.44 1.38
N ALA A 99 2.65 10.42 0.04
CA ALA A 99 3.45 11.41 -0.68
C ALA A 99 2.91 12.82 -0.50
N GLU A 100 1.59 12.95 -0.35
CA GLU A 100 1.00 14.26 -0.09
C GLU A 100 1.33 14.76 1.30
N LYS A 101 1.51 13.84 2.25
CA LYS A 101 1.86 14.21 3.62
C LYS A 101 3.35 14.45 3.79
N ASP A 102 4.17 13.77 3.01
CA ASP A 102 5.62 13.90 3.09
C ASP A 102 6.17 13.86 1.67
N LYS A 103 6.57 15.01 1.17
CA LYS A 103 6.97 15.13 -0.23
C LYS A 103 8.22 14.34 -0.57
N ILE A 104 9.00 13.96 0.43
CA ILE A 104 10.15 13.09 0.19
C ILE A 104 9.70 11.77 -0.42
N LEU A 105 8.46 11.37 -0.17
CA LEU A 105 7.92 10.11 -0.66
C LEU A 105 7.36 10.20 -2.08
N MET A 106 7.37 11.39 -2.68
CA MET A 106 6.80 11.54 -4.02
C MET A 106 7.51 10.68 -5.07
N PRO A 107 8.85 10.59 -5.09
CA PRO A 107 9.50 9.71 -6.06
C PRO A 107 9.08 8.24 -5.91
N LEU A 108 8.90 7.78 -4.68
CA LEU A 108 8.43 6.42 -4.46
C LEU A 108 7.04 6.22 -5.05
N PHE A 109 6.14 7.15 -4.76
CA PHE A 109 4.78 7.03 -5.29
C PHE A 109 4.78 7.03 -6.81
N LEU A 110 5.54 7.94 -7.43
CA LEU A 110 5.54 8.04 -8.88
C LEU A 110 6.13 6.80 -9.54
N ASP A 111 7.17 6.22 -8.92
CA ASP A 111 7.78 5.00 -9.46
C ASP A 111 6.80 3.83 -9.40
N VAL A 112 6.13 3.67 -8.28
CA VAL A 112 5.16 2.58 -8.12
C VAL A 112 3.97 2.81 -9.05
N LYS A 113 3.49 4.05 -9.14
CA LYS A 113 2.37 4.37 -10.02
C LYS A 113 2.70 4.04 -11.47
N SER A 114 3.89 4.39 -11.92
CA SER A 114 4.32 4.13 -13.28
C SER A 114 4.37 2.62 -13.55
N PHE A 115 4.92 1.87 -12.60
CA PHE A 115 4.99 0.43 -12.73
C PHE A 115 3.60 -0.19 -12.81
N LEU A 116 2.71 0.21 -11.92
CA LEU A 116 1.36 -0.35 -11.88
C LEU A 116 0.57 0.01 -13.14
N LYS A 117 0.81 1.19 -13.69
CA LYS A 117 0.12 1.59 -14.91
C LYS A 117 0.46 0.65 -16.07
N ARG A 118 1.69 0.15 -16.11
CA ARG A 118 2.11 -0.75 -17.18
C ARG A 118 1.63 -2.19 -16.95
N LYS A 119 1.53 -2.61 -15.68
CA LYS A 119 1.19 -4.00 -15.35
C LYS A 119 -0.29 -4.21 -15.11
N ILE A 120 -0.96 -3.19 -14.59
CA ILE A 120 -2.35 -3.27 -14.23
C ILE A 120 -3.09 -2.20 -15.00
N LEU A 121 -4.04 -2.60 -15.81
CA LEU A 121 -4.67 -1.65 -16.68
C LEU A 121 -5.37 -0.62 -15.88
N VAL A 122 -6.34 -0.73 -15.24
CA VAL A 122 -7.08 0.33 -14.65
C VAL A 122 -7.33 0.07 -13.20
N CYS A 123 -7.12 1.07 -12.43
CA CYS A 123 -7.25 0.98 -11.01
C CYS A 123 -8.20 2.08 -10.60
N GLY A 124 -9.47 1.82 -10.68
CA GLY A 124 -10.49 2.71 -10.21
C GLY A 124 -10.67 3.96 -11.03
N LYS A 125 -9.97 4.12 -12.04
CA LYS A 125 -10.04 5.32 -12.83
C LYS A 125 -10.34 6.55 -12.08
#